data_a7009ad0576f5264f64500b93e88e2e8
#
_entry.id   a7009ad0576f5264f64500b93e88e2e8
#
_cell.length_a   1.000
_cell.length_b   1.000
_cell.length_c   1.000
_cell.angle_alpha   90.00
_cell.angle_beta   90.00
_cell.angle_gamma   90.00
#
_symmetry.space_group_name_H-M   'P 1'
#
loop_
_entity.id
_entity.type
_entity.pdbx_description
1 polymer ?
#
loop_
_entity_poly.entity_id
_entity_poly.type
_entity_poly.pdbx_seq_one_letter_code
_entity_poly.pdbx_strand_id
1 'polypeptide(L)'
;MSLKDKLMDDLKSAMKDKDTVRKNAVQMVRASVLQVEKDNKITLDDEGVIEVIAKEVKKRKDVLPEYEKSGRQELIDDLNREIEVLMTYLPQQMSEEEIEALVIDAIAQAEAKSMKDIGKVMAVIMPKTKGKADGKVINQFVKKHLS
;
A
#
# COMPACT_ATOMS: atom_id res chain seq x y z
N MET A 1 -5.64 15.44 14.43
CA MET A 1 -4.54 15.66 13.49
C MET A 1 -4.74 14.82 12.25
N SER A 2 -4.75 15.44 11.09
CA SER A 2 -4.89 14.70 9.83
C SER A 2 -3.61 13.94 9.49
N LEU A 3 -3.73 12.95 8.61
CA LEU A 3 -2.56 12.20 8.15
C LEU A 3 -1.59 13.11 7.37
N LYS A 4 -2.12 14.10 6.63
CA LYS A 4 -1.29 15.13 5.98
C LYS A 4 -0.47 15.92 6.98
N ASP A 5 -1.08 16.31 8.10
CA ASP A 5 -0.41 17.04 9.17
C ASP A 5 0.69 16.19 9.80
N LYS A 6 0.39 14.92 10.03
CA LYS A 6 1.37 13.98 10.57
C LYS A 6 2.56 13.81 9.63
N LEU A 7 2.32 13.70 8.33
CA LEU A 7 3.39 13.61 7.32
C LEU A 7 4.27 14.86 7.36
N MET A 8 3.68 16.03 7.51
CA MET A 8 4.44 17.28 7.60
C MET A 8 5.30 17.33 8.87
N ASP A 9 4.72 16.96 10.00
CA ASP A 9 5.45 16.93 11.28
C ASP A 9 6.58 15.91 11.23
N ASP A 10 6.35 14.74 10.64
CA ASP A 10 7.36 13.69 10.50
C ASP A 10 8.49 14.12 9.55
N LEU A 11 8.16 14.87 8.50
CA LEU A 11 9.16 15.45 7.60
C LEU A 11 10.07 16.40 8.36
N LYS A 12 9.51 17.29 9.15
CA LYS A 12 10.29 18.23 9.97
C LYS A 12 11.17 17.50 10.98
N SER A 13 10.61 16.47 11.63
CA SER A 13 11.34 15.65 12.58
C SER A 13 12.52 14.91 11.92
N ALA A 14 12.29 14.32 10.74
CA ALA A 14 13.33 13.62 9.98
C ALA A 14 14.44 14.57 9.55
N MET A 15 14.11 15.79 9.16
CA MET A 15 15.10 16.82 8.82
C MET A 15 15.95 17.21 10.02
N LYS A 16 15.30 17.39 11.17
CA LYS A 16 15.96 17.73 12.43
C LYS A 16 16.91 16.63 12.88
N ASP A 17 16.47 15.37 12.76
CA ASP A 17 17.25 14.19 13.15
C ASP A 17 18.29 13.79 12.09
N LYS A 18 18.31 14.49 10.96
CA LYS A 18 19.18 14.17 9.81
C LYS A 18 18.98 12.74 9.30
N ASP A 19 17.78 12.24 9.43
CA ASP A 19 17.37 10.92 8.92
C ASP A 19 16.99 11.06 7.45
N THR A 20 17.95 10.94 6.56
CA THR A 20 17.80 11.19 5.13
C THR A 20 16.82 10.20 4.49
N VAL A 21 16.86 8.93 4.85
CA VAL A 21 15.98 7.89 4.30
C VAL A 21 14.52 8.20 4.65
N ARG A 22 14.26 8.46 5.93
CA ARG A 22 12.91 8.82 6.40
C ARG A 22 12.41 10.11 5.75
N LYS A 23 13.27 11.12 5.70
CA LYS A 23 12.95 12.39 5.04
C LYS A 23 12.53 12.18 3.59
N ASN A 24 13.32 11.42 2.82
CA ASN A 24 13.05 11.19 1.41
C ASN A 24 11.76 10.40 1.20
N ALA A 25 11.50 9.37 2.00
CA ALA A 25 10.28 8.58 1.91
C ALA A 25 9.04 9.44 2.16
N VAL A 26 9.05 10.22 3.23
CA VAL A 26 7.93 11.12 3.59
C VAL A 26 7.74 12.19 2.52
N GLN A 27 8.83 12.76 2.03
CA GLN A 27 8.80 13.79 1.00
C GLN A 27 8.18 13.28 -0.30
N MET A 28 8.54 12.07 -0.72
CA MET A 28 7.96 11.45 -1.92
C MET A 28 6.47 11.19 -1.78
N VAL A 29 6.04 10.72 -0.62
CA VAL A 29 4.60 10.52 -0.36
C VAL A 29 3.86 11.85 -0.45
N ARG A 30 4.38 12.90 0.17
CA ARG A 30 3.76 14.22 0.11
C ARG A 30 3.66 14.74 -1.32
N ALA A 31 4.70 14.56 -2.11
CA ALA A 31 4.71 14.94 -3.52
C ALA A 31 3.65 14.15 -4.30
N SER A 32 3.54 12.84 -4.05
CA SER A 32 2.53 12.00 -4.69
C SER A 32 1.11 12.42 -4.32
N VAL A 33 0.87 12.76 -3.06
CA VAL A 33 -0.43 13.26 -2.59
C VAL A 33 -0.80 14.56 -3.35
N LEU A 34 0.13 15.50 -3.42
CA LEU A 34 -0.09 16.77 -4.12
C LEU A 34 -0.36 16.54 -5.61
N GLN A 35 0.34 15.60 -6.23
CA GLN A 35 0.15 15.28 -7.65
C GLN A 35 -1.24 14.72 -7.90
N VAL A 36 -1.71 13.79 -7.08
CA VAL A 36 -3.05 13.21 -7.19
C VAL A 36 -4.12 14.30 -7.01
N GLU A 37 -3.94 15.16 -6.01
CA GLU A 37 -4.88 16.27 -5.77
C GLU A 37 -4.94 17.22 -6.95
N LYS A 38 -3.80 17.55 -7.53
CA LYS A 38 -3.70 18.45 -8.68
C LYS A 38 -4.32 17.84 -9.93
N ASP A 39 -3.98 16.59 -10.22
CA ASP A 39 -4.45 15.91 -11.44
C ASP A 39 -5.96 15.71 -11.44
N ASN A 40 -6.54 15.44 -10.29
CA ASN A 40 -7.97 15.17 -10.15
C ASN A 40 -8.79 16.36 -9.63
N LYS A 41 -8.12 17.46 -9.32
CA LYS A 41 -8.74 18.67 -8.76
C LYS A 41 -9.57 18.39 -7.51
N ILE A 42 -8.99 17.61 -6.60
CA ILE A 42 -9.62 17.21 -5.35
C ILE A 42 -8.69 17.47 -4.16
N THR A 43 -9.26 17.37 -2.97
CA THR A 43 -8.49 17.35 -1.72
C THR A 43 -8.65 15.95 -1.13
N LEU A 44 -7.52 15.26 -0.88
CA LEU A 44 -7.53 13.93 -0.31
C LEU A 44 -7.80 13.99 1.20
N ASP A 45 -8.67 13.11 1.66
CA ASP A 45 -8.86 12.84 3.08
C ASP A 45 -7.84 11.77 3.54
N ASP A 46 -7.93 11.34 4.79
CA ASP A 46 -7.01 10.34 5.34
C ASP A 46 -7.04 9.03 4.57
N GLU A 47 -8.23 8.56 4.16
CA GLU A 47 -8.34 7.35 3.34
C GLU A 47 -7.63 7.49 2.00
N GLY A 48 -7.78 8.63 1.35
CA GLY A 48 -7.11 8.92 0.09
C GLY A 48 -5.59 8.97 0.25
N VAL A 49 -5.11 9.54 1.34
CA VAL A 49 -3.68 9.57 1.66
C VAL A 49 -3.16 8.16 1.91
N ILE A 50 -3.92 7.33 2.64
CA ILE A 50 -3.56 5.93 2.88
C ILE A 50 -3.39 5.18 1.56
N GLU A 51 -4.28 5.39 0.60
CA GLU A 51 -4.17 4.76 -0.73
C GLU A 51 -2.87 5.15 -1.44
N VAL A 52 -2.50 6.43 -1.37
CA VAL A 52 -1.24 6.90 -1.97
C VAL A 52 -0.05 6.23 -1.29
N ILE A 53 -0.06 6.17 0.04
CA ILE A 53 1.03 5.51 0.80
C ILE A 53 1.11 4.03 0.44
N ALA A 54 -0.02 3.34 0.37
CA ALA A 54 -0.06 1.92 0.02
C ALA A 54 0.54 1.66 -1.37
N LYS A 55 0.26 2.53 -2.34
CA LYS A 55 0.85 2.44 -3.68
C LYS A 55 2.36 2.67 -3.65
N GLU A 56 2.83 3.61 -2.85
CA GLU A 56 4.26 3.88 -2.70
C GLU A 56 4.99 2.68 -2.06
N VAL A 57 4.37 2.04 -1.08
CA VAL A 57 4.89 0.81 -0.48
C VAL A 57 4.97 -0.30 -1.53
N LYS A 58 3.91 -0.47 -2.31
CA LYS A 58 3.85 -1.51 -3.36
C LYS A 58 4.93 -1.31 -4.41
N LYS A 59 5.14 -0.09 -4.88
CA LYS A 59 6.19 0.22 -5.86
C LYS A 59 7.57 -0.22 -5.36
N ARG A 60 7.85 0.03 -4.08
CA ARG A 60 9.13 -0.33 -3.47
C ARG A 60 9.27 -1.84 -3.32
N LYS A 61 8.22 -2.52 -2.90
CA LYS A 61 8.22 -3.99 -2.81
C LYS A 61 8.38 -4.64 -4.17
N ASP A 62 7.80 -4.07 -5.22
CA ASP A 62 7.87 -4.61 -6.58
C ASP A 62 9.28 -4.51 -7.18
N VAL A 63 10.05 -3.48 -6.82
CA VAL A 63 11.43 -3.32 -7.32
C VAL A 63 12.48 -3.99 -6.43
N LEU A 64 12.12 -4.38 -5.22
CA LEU A 64 13.04 -4.99 -4.26
C LEU A 64 13.77 -6.22 -4.82
N PRO A 65 13.09 -7.16 -5.52
CA PRO A 65 13.79 -8.33 -6.10
C PRO A 65 14.89 -7.96 -7.08
N GLU A 66 14.72 -6.89 -7.85
CA GLU A 66 15.75 -6.42 -8.79
C GLU A 66 16.97 -5.88 -8.04
N TYR A 67 16.75 -5.16 -6.94
CA TYR A 67 17.82 -4.66 -6.10
C TYR A 67 18.57 -5.81 -5.43
N GLU A 68 17.86 -6.84 -5.00
CA GLU A 68 18.47 -8.05 -4.42
C GLU A 68 19.37 -8.74 -5.43
N LYS A 69 18.96 -8.82 -6.70
CA LYS A 69 19.77 -9.38 -7.79
C LYS A 69 21.03 -8.58 -8.06
N SER A 70 20.96 -7.25 -7.88
CA SER A 70 22.11 -6.38 -8.10
C SER A 70 23.20 -6.55 -7.03
N GLY A 71 22.85 -7.10 -5.87
CA GLY A 71 23.77 -7.31 -4.76
C GLY A 71 24.20 -6.05 -4.04
N ARG A 72 23.58 -4.92 -4.33
CA ARG A 72 23.91 -3.64 -3.69
C ARG A 72 23.21 -3.52 -2.34
N GLN A 73 23.85 -4.07 -1.30
CA GLN A 73 23.24 -4.18 0.02
C GLN A 73 22.80 -2.84 0.60
N GLU A 74 23.55 -1.78 0.38
CA GLU A 74 23.21 -0.45 0.87
C GLU A 74 21.87 0.04 0.31
N LEU A 75 21.63 -0.16 -1.00
CA LEU A 75 20.38 0.22 -1.65
C LEU A 75 19.21 -0.66 -1.16
N ILE A 76 19.47 -1.94 -0.93
CA ILE A 76 18.48 -2.87 -0.40
C ILE A 76 18.05 -2.43 1.01
N ASP A 77 19.02 -2.11 1.86
CA ASP A 77 18.77 -1.66 3.23
C ASP A 77 17.96 -0.35 3.25
N ASP A 78 18.33 0.61 2.40
CA ASP A 78 17.61 1.87 2.29
C ASP A 78 16.18 1.66 1.82
N LEU A 79 15.97 0.81 0.83
CA LEU A 79 14.64 0.52 0.30
C LEU A 79 13.76 -0.16 1.37
N ASN A 80 14.32 -1.12 2.10
CA ASN A 80 13.62 -1.79 3.19
C ASN A 80 13.25 -0.80 4.30
N ARG A 81 14.15 0.12 4.63
CA ARG A 81 13.88 1.15 5.63
C ARG A 81 12.79 2.11 5.18
N GLU A 82 12.78 2.50 3.91
CA GLU A 82 11.70 3.32 3.35
C GLU A 82 10.36 2.62 3.49
N ILE A 83 10.31 1.32 3.18
CA ILE A 83 9.10 0.51 3.34
C ILE A 83 8.63 0.51 4.79
N GLU A 84 9.55 0.28 5.75
CA GLU A 84 9.23 0.30 7.17
C GLU A 84 8.64 1.64 7.61
N VAL A 85 9.25 2.74 7.18
CA VAL A 85 8.77 4.08 7.50
C VAL A 85 7.34 4.28 6.98
N LEU A 86 7.09 3.93 5.72
CA LEU A 86 5.78 4.12 5.11
C LEU A 86 4.71 3.20 5.72
N MET A 87 5.09 1.99 6.10
CA MET A 87 4.17 1.05 6.74
C MET A 87 3.63 1.57 8.08
N THR A 88 4.37 2.45 8.77
CA THR A 88 3.89 3.02 10.04
C THR A 88 2.65 3.89 9.88
N TYR A 89 2.36 4.36 8.67
CA TYR A 89 1.19 5.18 8.38
C TYR A 89 -0.03 4.36 7.98
N LEU A 90 0.17 3.10 7.63
CA LEU A 90 -0.91 2.24 7.18
C LEU A 90 -1.64 1.61 8.37
N PRO A 91 -2.93 1.26 8.21
CA PRO A 91 -3.65 0.50 9.23
C PRO A 91 -3.00 -0.87 9.41
N GLN A 92 -3.42 -1.59 10.46
CA GLN A 92 -2.91 -2.93 10.72
C GLN A 92 -3.12 -3.80 9.49
N GLN A 93 -2.04 -4.45 9.03
CA GLN A 93 -2.09 -5.30 7.86
C GLN A 93 -2.79 -6.63 8.15
N MET A 94 -3.53 -7.12 7.18
CA MET A 94 -4.21 -8.41 7.28
C MET A 94 -3.20 -9.53 7.08
N SER A 95 -3.34 -10.61 7.86
CA SER A 95 -2.58 -11.83 7.64
C SER A 95 -3.09 -12.54 6.38
N GLU A 96 -2.29 -13.45 5.83
CA GLU A 96 -2.72 -14.25 4.68
C GLU A 96 -3.98 -15.06 5.00
N GLU A 97 -4.09 -15.57 6.22
CA GLU A 97 -5.26 -16.31 6.67
C GLU A 97 -6.52 -15.44 6.67
N GLU A 98 -6.40 -14.20 7.15
CA GLU A 98 -7.49 -13.24 7.14
C GLU A 98 -7.89 -12.86 5.71
N ILE A 99 -6.91 -12.67 4.83
CA ILE A 99 -7.15 -12.34 3.41
C ILE A 99 -7.88 -13.51 2.74
N GLU A 100 -7.41 -14.73 2.94
CA GLU A 100 -8.05 -15.92 2.34
C GLU A 100 -9.49 -16.08 2.82
N ALA A 101 -9.74 -15.93 4.11
CA ALA A 101 -11.10 -15.98 4.67
C ALA A 101 -12.00 -14.93 4.05
N LEU A 102 -11.50 -13.71 3.87
CA LEU A 102 -12.23 -12.63 3.25
C LEU A 102 -12.54 -12.92 1.77
N VAL A 103 -11.58 -13.50 1.05
CA VAL A 103 -11.77 -13.89 -0.35
C VAL A 103 -12.86 -14.95 -0.47
N ILE A 104 -12.82 -15.98 0.37
CA ILE A 104 -13.84 -17.04 0.38
C ILE A 104 -15.24 -16.46 0.62
N ASP A 105 -15.36 -15.58 1.61
CA ASP A 105 -16.60 -14.88 1.92
C ASP A 105 -17.09 -14.02 0.74
N ALA A 106 -16.19 -13.29 0.11
CA ALA A 106 -16.53 -12.43 -1.02
C ALA A 106 -17.01 -13.24 -2.23
N ILE A 107 -16.41 -14.39 -2.49
CA ILE A 107 -16.84 -15.31 -3.55
C ILE A 107 -18.26 -15.80 -3.28
N ALA A 108 -18.56 -16.15 -2.04
CA ALA A 108 -19.88 -16.58 -1.64
C ALA A 108 -20.92 -15.46 -1.78
N GLN A 109 -20.59 -14.25 -1.31
CA GLN A 109 -21.48 -13.08 -1.42
C GLN A 109 -21.75 -12.69 -2.86
N ALA A 110 -20.75 -12.77 -3.72
CA ALA A 110 -20.88 -12.43 -5.14
C ALA A 110 -21.50 -13.56 -5.96
N GLU A 111 -21.69 -14.72 -5.35
CA GLU A 111 -22.17 -15.95 -6.04
C GLU A 111 -21.30 -16.25 -7.26
N ALA A 112 -19.99 -16.01 -7.14
CA ALA A 112 -19.03 -16.20 -8.22
C ALA A 112 -18.77 -17.68 -8.46
N LYS A 113 -18.73 -18.09 -9.73
CA LYS A 113 -18.53 -19.49 -10.12
C LYS A 113 -17.24 -19.71 -10.90
N SER A 114 -16.67 -18.65 -11.48
CA SER A 114 -15.46 -18.74 -12.28
C SER A 114 -14.73 -17.40 -12.29
N MET A 115 -13.54 -17.38 -12.92
CA MET A 115 -12.75 -16.16 -13.06
C MET A 115 -13.47 -15.06 -13.86
N LYS A 116 -14.53 -15.41 -14.61
CA LYS A 116 -15.35 -14.41 -15.29
C LYS A 116 -16.05 -13.48 -14.32
N ASP A 117 -16.26 -13.92 -13.09
CA ASP A 117 -16.94 -13.17 -12.05
C ASP A 117 -15.98 -12.38 -11.15
N ILE A 118 -14.68 -12.34 -11.51
CA ILE A 118 -13.65 -11.71 -10.67
C ILE A 118 -13.97 -10.24 -10.35
N GLY A 119 -14.58 -9.52 -11.29
CA GLY A 119 -14.96 -8.12 -11.05
C GLY A 119 -15.96 -7.96 -9.91
N LYS A 120 -16.91 -8.88 -9.81
CA LYS A 120 -17.91 -8.90 -8.73
C LYS A 120 -17.27 -9.19 -7.39
N VAL A 121 -16.34 -10.15 -7.37
CA VAL A 121 -15.60 -10.54 -6.16
C VAL A 121 -14.73 -9.38 -5.68
N MET A 122 -14.00 -8.75 -6.59
CA MET A 122 -13.14 -7.63 -6.25
C MET A 122 -13.93 -6.42 -5.75
N ALA A 123 -15.13 -6.20 -6.28
CA ALA A 123 -15.99 -5.12 -5.79
C ALA A 123 -16.40 -5.31 -4.32
N VAL A 124 -16.49 -6.54 -3.84
CA VAL A 124 -16.74 -6.85 -2.43
C VAL A 124 -15.48 -6.69 -1.59
N ILE A 125 -14.35 -7.14 -2.13
CA ILE A 125 -13.06 -7.19 -1.39
C ILE A 125 -12.43 -5.80 -1.22
N MET A 126 -12.39 -5.00 -2.28
CA MET A 126 -11.61 -3.75 -2.30
C MET A 126 -11.93 -2.79 -1.17
N PRO A 127 -13.22 -2.50 -0.84
CA PRO A 127 -13.51 -1.58 0.28
C PRO A 127 -13.02 -2.08 1.63
N LYS A 128 -12.89 -3.39 1.80
CA LYS A 128 -12.51 -4.02 3.07
C LYS A 128 -11.00 -4.16 3.25
N THR A 129 -10.23 -4.08 2.17
CA THR A 129 -8.78 -4.31 2.19
C THR A 129 -7.95 -3.07 1.92
N LYS A 130 -8.56 -1.93 1.74
CA LYS A 130 -7.90 -0.67 1.38
C LYS A 130 -6.78 -0.33 2.37
N GLY A 131 -5.55 -0.32 1.88
CA GLY A 131 -4.38 -0.07 2.71
C GLY A 131 -4.02 -1.18 3.69
N LYS A 132 -4.76 -2.30 3.71
CA LYS A 132 -4.58 -3.41 4.67
C LYS A 132 -4.01 -4.67 4.04
N ALA A 133 -4.06 -4.80 2.74
CA ALA A 133 -3.60 -6.00 2.03
C ALA A 133 -3.07 -5.66 0.64
N ASP A 134 -2.06 -6.43 0.21
CA ASP A 134 -1.49 -6.31 -1.13
C ASP A 134 -2.43 -6.97 -2.15
N GLY A 135 -2.71 -6.24 -3.24
CA GLY A 135 -3.55 -6.74 -4.33
C GLY A 135 -3.04 -8.02 -4.97
N LYS A 136 -1.73 -8.24 -4.99
CA LYS A 136 -1.13 -9.48 -5.51
C LYS A 136 -1.54 -10.69 -4.69
N VAL A 137 -1.50 -10.57 -3.36
CA VAL A 137 -1.87 -11.65 -2.45
C VAL A 137 -3.37 -11.95 -2.58
N ILE A 138 -4.19 -10.91 -2.64
CA ILE A 138 -5.63 -11.03 -2.86
C ILE A 138 -5.90 -11.79 -4.15
N ASN A 139 -5.26 -11.40 -5.25
CA ASN A 139 -5.43 -12.04 -6.55
C ASN A 139 -5.01 -13.52 -6.53
N GLN A 140 -3.94 -13.85 -5.83
CA GLN A 140 -3.49 -15.24 -5.69
C GLN A 140 -4.57 -16.10 -5.04
N PHE A 141 -5.19 -15.62 -3.97
CA PHE A 141 -6.27 -16.36 -3.31
C PHE A 141 -7.55 -16.41 -4.14
N VAL A 142 -7.88 -15.33 -4.85
CA VAL A 142 -9.04 -15.33 -5.75
C VAL A 142 -8.85 -16.38 -6.85
N LYS A 143 -7.69 -16.43 -7.48
CA LYS A 143 -7.39 -17.44 -8.50
C LYS A 143 -7.45 -18.85 -7.94
N LYS A 144 -6.91 -19.05 -6.74
CA LYS A 144 -6.91 -20.37 -6.08
C LYS A 144 -8.34 -20.90 -5.88
N HIS A 145 -9.27 -20.03 -5.53
CA HIS A 145 -10.64 -20.43 -5.18
C HIS A 145 -11.65 -20.31 -6.32
N LEU A 146 -11.33 -19.63 -7.40
CA LEU A 146 -12.22 -19.47 -8.56
C LEU A 146 -11.81 -20.25 -9.80
N SER A 147 -10.59 -20.76 -9.84
CA SER A 147 -10.12 -21.54 -11.00
C SER A 147 -10.60 -22.98 -10.97
#